data_48f254fed1aff8eae6f9b16e90b657f7
#
_entry.id   48f254fed1aff8eae6f9b16e90b657f7
#
_cell.length_a   1.000
_cell.length_b   1.000
_cell.length_c   1.000
_cell.angle_alpha   90.00
_cell.angle_beta   90.00
_cell.angle_gamma   90.00
#
_symmetry.space_group_name_H-M   'P 1'
#
loop_
_entity.id
_entity.type
_entity.pdbx_description
1 polymer ?
#
loop_
_entity_poly.entity_id
_entity_poly.type
_entity_poly.pdbx_seq_one_letter_code
_entity_poly.pdbx_strand_id
1 'polypeptide(L)'
;MGDTIETKTLTIENELGLHARAAAMLASESGRFKSKIFFERDGMEIDGKSLLEILTLACPKGSRITIRAEGEDARDAIEGLGKLIEDKFGEN
;
A
#
# COMPACT_ATOMS: atom_id res chain seq x y z
N MET A 1 7.08 -15.92 -19.96
CA MET A 1 7.60 -15.18 -18.86
C MET A 1 6.66 -15.12 -17.71
N GLY A 2 7.10 -15.53 -16.55
CA GLY A 2 6.32 -15.40 -15.36
C GLY A 2 6.23 -13.97 -14.89
N ASP A 3 5.21 -13.67 -14.11
CA ASP A 3 5.11 -12.39 -13.46
C ASP A 3 6.13 -12.28 -12.34
N THR A 4 6.62 -11.08 -12.13
CA THR A 4 7.48 -10.77 -11.00
C THR A 4 6.59 -10.56 -9.78
N ILE A 5 7.00 -11.10 -8.63
CA ILE A 5 6.33 -10.85 -7.36
C ILE A 5 7.30 -10.12 -6.46
N GLU A 6 6.87 -8.96 -5.95
CA GLU A 6 7.66 -8.15 -5.03
C GLU A 6 6.86 -7.89 -3.77
N THR A 7 7.52 -7.93 -2.62
CA THR A 7 6.87 -7.63 -1.36
C THR A 7 7.72 -6.69 -0.54
N LYS A 8 7.08 -5.91 0.31
CA LYS A 8 7.79 -5.04 1.25
C LYS A 8 6.89 -4.77 2.46
N THR A 9 7.47 -4.88 3.64
CA THR A 9 6.76 -4.57 4.88
C THR A 9 7.23 -3.22 5.39
N LEU A 10 6.27 -2.36 5.72
CA LEU A 10 6.55 -1.01 6.21
C LEU A 10 5.69 -0.71 7.43
N THR A 11 6.10 0.31 8.17
CA THR A 11 5.33 0.78 9.32
C THR A 11 4.64 2.09 8.94
N ILE A 12 3.36 2.19 9.31
CA ILE A 12 2.60 3.42 9.12
C ILE A 12 3.02 4.40 10.21
N GLU A 13 3.69 5.49 9.84
CA GLU A 13 4.29 6.39 10.83
C GLU A 13 3.65 7.76 10.93
N ASN A 14 2.69 8.07 10.06
CA ASN A 14 2.00 9.34 10.14
C ASN A 14 1.00 9.33 11.29
N GLU A 15 0.79 10.49 11.92
CA GLU A 15 -0.02 10.60 13.13
C GLU A 15 -1.43 10.08 12.96
N LEU A 16 -2.05 10.34 11.82
CA LEU A 16 -3.44 9.97 11.58
C LEU A 16 -3.60 8.53 11.10
N GLY A 17 -2.49 7.83 10.87
CA GLY A 17 -2.56 6.46 10.35
C GLY A 17 -3.13 6.42 8.95
N LEU A 18 -3.74 5.29 8.59
CA LEU A 18 -4.27 5.08 7.25
C LEU A 18 -5.70 5.63 7.15
N HIS A 19 -5.82 6.96 7.31
CA HIS A 19 -7.12 7.64 7.22
C HIS A 19 -7.56 7.77 5.76
N ALA A 20 -8.74 8.34 5.52
CA ALA A 20 -9.35 8.36 4.20
C ALA A 20 -8.45 8.99 3.12
N ARG A 21 -7.78 10.12 3.43
CA ARG A 21 -6.91 10.75 2.44
C ARG A 21 -5.69 9.88 2.12
N ALA A 22 -5.07 9.31 3.15
CA ALA A 22 -3.91 8.45 2.94
C ALA A 22 -4.31 7.20 2.14
N ALA A 23 -5.46 6.60 2.47
CA ALA A 23 -5.97 5.44 1.74
C ALA A 23 -6.24 5.79 0.27
N ALA A 24 -6.80 6.97 0.02
CA ALA A 24 -7.05 7.43 -1.35
C ALA A 24 -5.74 7.60 -2.12
N MET A 25 -4.69 8.11 -1.47
CA MET A 25 -3.39 8.25 -2.11
C MET A 25 -2.81 6.88 -2.48
N LEU A 26 -2.94 5.90 -1.60
CA LEU A 26 -2.46 4.54 -1.89
C LEU A 26 -3.26 3.90 -3.03
N ALA A 27 -4.58 4.05 -3.02
CA ALA A 27 -5.42 3.50 -4.08
C ALA A 27 -5.08 4.14 -5.43
N SER A 28 -4.91 5.45 -5.44
CA SER A 28 -4.58 6.19 -6.66
C SER A 28 -3.21 5.78 -7.20
N GLU A 29 -2.22 5.69 -6.34
CA GLU A 29 -0.88 5.26 -6.76
C GLU A 29 -0.92 3.83 -7.28
N SER A 30 -1.61 2.92 -6.57
CA SER A 30 -1.75 1.53 -7.00
C SER A 30 -2.38 1.43 -8.39
N GLY A 31 -3.35 2.30 -8.67
CA GLY A 31 -4.04 2.30 -9.95
C GLY A 31 -3.16 2.67 -11.14
N ARG A 32 -1.99 3.25 -10.90
CA ARG A 32 -1.06 3.62 -11.98
C ARG A 32 -0.32 2.41 -12.56
N PHE A 33 -0.33 1.29 -11.86
CA PHE A 33 0.45 0.12 -12.25
C PHE A 33 -0.44 -0.98 -12.81
N LYS A 34 0.12 -1.76 -13.74
CA LYS A 34 -0.59 -2.91 -14.31
C LYS A 34 -0.59 -4.08 -13.35
N SER A 35 0.41 -4.15 -12.48
CA SER A 35 0.52 -5.23 -11.49
C SER A 35 -0.70 -5.27 -10.60
N LYS A 36 -1.02 -6.48 -10.12
CA LYS A 36 -1.99 -6.64 -9.04
C LYS A 36 -1.30 -6.17 -7.76
N ILE A 37 -2.02 -5.41 -6.96
CA ILE A 37 -1.49 -4.84 -5.73
C ILE A 37 -2.34 -5.29 -4.56
N PHE A 38 -1.70 -5.78 -3.51
CA PHE A 38 -2.39 -6.23 -2.30
C PHE A 38 -1.72 -5.61 -1.09
N PHE A 39 -2.53 -5.23 -0.10
CA PHE A 39 -2.03 -4.82 1.20
C PHE A 39 -2.51 -5.82 2.23
N GLU A 40 -1.63 -6.17 3.16
CA GLU A 40 -1.95 -7.19 4.15
C GLU A 40 -1.55 -6.70 5.53
N ARG A 41 -2.42 -6.93 6.51
CA ARG A 41 -2.15 -6.66 7.91
C ARG A 41 -2.82 -7.74 8.75
N ASP A 42 -2.03 -8.35 9.65
CA ASP A 42 -2.55 -9.36 10.60
C ASP A 42 -3.33 -10.47 9.91
N GLY A 43 -2.84 -10.90 8.74
CA GLY A 43 -3.47 -11.99 7.99
C GLY A 43 -4.63 -11.57 7.10
N MET A 44 -5.04 -10.30 7.14
CA MET A 44 -6.11 -9.81 6.27
C MET A 44 -5.49 -9.14 5.04
N GLU A 45 -5.78 -9.69 3.86
CA GLU A 45 -5.26 -9.16 2.61
C GLU A 45 -6.39 -8.52 1.81
N ILE A 46 -6.14 -7.33 1.26
CA ILE A 46 -7.13 -6.59 0.50
C ILE A 46 -6.53 -6.10 -0.82
N ASP A 47 -7.41 -5.69 -1.73
CA ASP A 47 -7.01 -5.13 -3.03
C ASP A 47 -6.51 -3.70 -2.83
N GLY A 48 -5.24 -3.47 -3.19
CA GLY A 48 -4.61 -2.16 -3.02
C GLY A 48 -5.14 -1.09 -3.95
N LYS A 49 -5.93 -1.46 -4.96
CA LYS A 49 -6.55 -0.49 -5.87
C LYS A 49 -7.95 -0.08 -5.42
N SER A 50 -8.45 -0.65 -4.33
CA SER A 50 -9.78 -0.37 -3.82
C SER A 50 -9.70 0.49 -2.56
N LEU A 51 -10.11 1.74 -2.68
CA LEU A 51 -10.14 2.65 -1.54
C LEU A 51 -10.96 2.08 -0.38
N LEU A 52 -12.14 1.53 -0.68
CA LEU A 52 -13.00 1.00 0.36
C LEU A 52 -12.36 -0.17 1.09
N GLU A 53 -11.68 -1.06 0.36
CA GLU A 53 -11.01 -2.18 1.01
C GLU A 53 -9.84 -1.73 1.86
N ILE A 54 -9.07 -0.75 1.38
CA ILE A 54 -7.93 -0.24 2.17
C ILE A 54 -8.43 0.29 3.52
N LEU A 55 -9.56 0.98 3.51
CA LEU A 55 -10.13 1.54 4.76
C LEU A 55 -10.51 0.47 5.75
N THR A 56 -10.80 -0.76 5.29
CA THR A 56 -11.15 -1.85 6.22
C THR A 56 -9.96 -2.37 7.01
N LEU A 57 -8.73 -2.04 6.60
CA LEU A 57 -7.54 -2.52 7.32
C LEU A 57 -7.36 -1.86 8.69
N ALA A 58 -7.94 -0.68 8.90
CA ALA A 58 -7.88 0.02 10.18
C ALA A 58 -6.46 0.11 10.74
N CYS A 59 -5.57 0.80 10.03
CA CYS A 59 -4.15 0.91 10.40
C CYS A 59 -3.85 2.22 11.12
N PRO A 60 -3.85 2.22 12.47
CA PRO A 60 -3.39 3.40 13.19
C PRO A 60 -1.87 3.55 13.08
N LYS A 61 -1.35 4.70 13.53
CA LYS A 61 0.09 4.90 13.59
C LYS A 61 0.75 3.73 14.32
N GLY A 62 1.86 3.26 13.77
CA GLY A 62 2.59 2.13 14.34
C GLY A 62 2.22 0.78 13.74
N SER A 63 1.16 0.72 12.94
CA SER A 63 0.78 -0.53 12.29
C SER A 63 1.80 -0.95 11.25
N ARG A 64 2.05 -2.24 11.14
CA ARG A 64 2.89 -2.78 10.08
C ARG A 64 2.00 -3.29 8.97
N ILE A 65 2.35 -2.96 7.74
CA ILE A 65 1.58 -3.35 6.57
C ILE A 65 2.54 -3.97 5.56
N THR A 66 2.13 -5.06 4.92
CA THR A 66 2.91 -5.68 3.86
C THR A 66 2.25 -5.39 2.53
N ILE A 67 3.04 -4.88 1.59
CA ILE A 67 2.60 -4.62 0.23
C ILE A 67 3.10 -5.76 -0.64
N ARG A 68 2.24 -6.33 -1.47
CA ARG A 68 2.62 -7.34 -2.44
C ARG A 68 2.16 -6.88 -3.81
N ALA A 69 3.06 -6.92 -4.77
CA ALA A 69 2.76 -6.55 -6.16
C ALA A 69 3.12 -7.72 -7.07
N GLU A 70 2.26 -8.03 -8.03
CA GLU A 70 2.46 -9.13 -8.98
C GLU A 70 2.25 -8.62 -10.40
N GLY A 71 3.31 -8.61 -11.20
CA GLY A 71 3.22 -8.17 -12.57
C GLY A 71 4.52 -7.59 -13.09
N GLU A 72 4.50 -7.11 -14.33
CA GLU A 72 5.70 -6.60 -14.98
C GLU A 72 6.29 -5.39 -14.26
N ASP A 73 5.46 -4.52 -13.73
CA ASP A 73 5.90 -3.30 -13.05
C ASP A 73 5.83 -3.41 -11.53
N ALA A 74 5.92 -4.65 -11.01
CA ALA A 74 5.80 -4.89 -9.57
C ALA A 74 6.85 -4.12 -8.76
N ARG A 75 8.09 -4.06 -9.24
CA ARG A 75 9.14 -3.33 -8.52
C ARG A 75 8.83 -1.84 -8.43
N ASP A 76 8.41 -1.25 -9.55
CA ASP A 76 8.07 0.18 -9.57
C ASP A 76 6.88 0.46 -8.66
N ALA A 77 5.92 -0.46 -8.61
CA ALA A 77 4.76 -0.32 -7.74
C ALA A 77 5.19 -0.31 -6.27
N ILE A 78 6.05 -1.25 -5.88
CA ILE A 78 6.53 -1.32 -4.51
C ILE A 78 7.30 -0.06 -4.14
N GLU A 79 8.12 0.46 -5.05
CA GLU A 79 8.89 1.68 -4.79
C GLU A 79 7.97 2.89 -4.61
N GLY A 80 7.00 3.05 -5.51
CA GLY A 80 6.08 4.18 -5.43
C GLY A 80 5.22 4.16 -4.19
N LEU A 81 4.66 3.00 -3.87
CA LEU A 81 3.82 2.85 -2.68
C LEU A 81 4.63 2.99 -1.40
N GLY A 82 5.83 2.39 -1.39
CA GLY A 82 6.71 2.50 -0.23
C GLY A 82 7.09 3.93 0.06
N LYS A 83 7.36 4.71 -1.00
CA LYS A 83 7.72 6.11 -0.84
C LYS A 83 6.60 6.93 -0.22
N LEU A 84 5.35 6.68 -0.63
CA LEU A 84 4.21 7.38 -0.03
C LEU A 84 4.15 7.12 1.47
N ILE A 85 4.32 5.87 1.87
CA ILE A 85 4.26 5.50 3.29
C ILE A 85 5.44 6.11 4.05
N GLU A 86 6.66 6.01 3.49
CA GLU A 86 7.86 6.54 4.13
C GLU A 86 7.80 8.06 4.28
N ASP A 87 7.17 8.75 3.33
CA ASP A 87 7.01 10.20 3.38
C ASP A 87 5.80 10.61 4.22
N LYS A 88 5.18 9.67 4.93
CA LYS A 88 4.03 9.90 5.80
C LYS A 88 2.87 10.55 5.05
N PHE A 89 2.72 10.20 3.78
CA PHE A 89 1.67 10.76 2.91
C PHE A 89 1.74 12.29 2.83
N GLY A 90 2.94 12.86 2.99
CA GLY A 90 3.13 14.30 2.98
C GLY A 90 2.69 15.01 4.25
N GLU A 91 2.33 14.27 5.29
CA GLU A 91 1.94 14.84 6.60
C GLU A 91 3.18 15.09 7.46
N ASN A 92 3.08 16.05 8.31
CA ASN A 92 4.16 16.37 9.24
C ASN A 92 4.11 15.52 10.49
#